data_f73e0d15c5e8aeabb2d734de2f438e29
#
_entry.id   f73e0d15c5e8aeabb2d734de2f438e29
#
_cell.length_a   1.000
_cell.length_b   1.000
_cell.length_c   1.000
_cell.angle_alpha   90.00
_cell.angle_beta   90.00
_cell.angle_gamma   90.00
#
_symmetry.space_group_name_H-M   'P 1'
#
loop_
_entity.id
_entity.type
_entity.pdbx_description
1 polymer ?
#
loop_
_entity_poly.entity_id
_entity_poly.type
_entity_poly.pdbx_seq_one_letter_code
_entity_poly.pdbx_strand_id
1 'polypeptide(L)'
;LWEFESNAEMADSAYTQEELRPHTDSTYSKDAPGLQLLLCCDYDATGGESIMVDGFKIAETLKKQKEIYEILSHVEVPGKYVGDGVILEARRPILRHNSKKKLSQVSFNNYDRAEFRMENELMLKFYEAITQFDNLANNIEYQWRHILKPGELLIFNNWRVLHGRGSFQEKRKMAGCYINMEDFESICKINNIF
;
A
#
# COMPACT_ATOMS: atom_id res chain seq x y z
N LEU A 1 -1.93 -12.47 13.37
CA LEU A 1 -3.34 -12.10 13.31
C LEU A 1 -3.57 -10.87 14.17
N TRP A 2 -4.19 -9.86 13.63
CA TRP A 2 -4.61 -8.64 14.34
C TRP A 2 -6.08 -8.34 14.04
N GLU A 3 -6.74 -7.71 14.99
CA GLU A 3 -8.11 -7.24 14.86
C GLU A 3 -8.15 -5.74 15.08
N PHE A 4 -8.99 -5.04 14.35
CA PHE A 4 -9.25 -3.63 14.55
C PHE A 4 -10.73 -3.29 14.41
N GLU A 5 -11.15 -2.41 15.28
CA GLU A 5 -12.45 -1.74 15.27
C GLU A 5 -12.15 -0.24 15.35
N SER A 6 -13.03 0.60 14.83
CA SER A 6 -12.79 2.05 14.88
C SER A 6 -12.61 2.51 16.34
N ASN A 7 -11.46 3.14 16.62
CA ASN A 7 -11.13 3.68 17.92
C ASN A 7 -10.35 4.99 17.77
N ALA A 8 -10.96 6.09 18.19
CA ALA A 8 -10.39 7.43 18.08
C ALA A 8 -9.14 7.67 18.97
N GLU A 9 -8.84 6.76 19.90
CA GLU A 9 -7.67 6.87 20.78
C GLU A 9 -6.39 6.25 20.19
N MET A 10 -6.52 5.49 19.09
CA MET A 10 -5.39 4.83 18.44
C MET A 10 -4.72 5.76 17.42
N ALA A 11 -3.40 5.78 17.43
CA ALA A 11 -2.60 6.64 16.55
C ALA A 11 -2.54 6.17 15.09
N ASP A 12 -2.88 4.90 14.81
CA ASP A 12 -2.85 4.33 13.49
C ASP A 12 -4.13 4.71 12.71
N SER A 13 -3.94 5.18 11.48
CA SER A 13 -5.03 5.58 10.56
C SER A 13 -6.02 4.45 10.23
N ALA A 14 -5.64 3.19 10.39
CA ALA A 14 -6.52 2.03 10.23
C ALA A 14 -7.72 2.06 11.19
N TYR A 15 -7.58 2.69 12.36
CA TYR A 15 -8.63 2.81 13.39
C TYR A 15 -9.53 4.05 13.24
N THR A 16 -9.22 4.96 12.32
CA THR A 16 -10.06 6.15 12.08
C THR A 16 -11.27 5.80 11.22
N GLN A 17 -12.28 6.69 11.22
CA GLN A 17 -13.44 6.61 10.34
C GLN A 17 -13.25 7.41 9.04
N GLU A 18 -12.15 8.14 8.92
CA GLU A 18 -11.82 8.92 7.74
C GLU A 18 -11.42 8.04 6.55
N GLU A 19 -11.46 8.62 5.36
CA GLU A 19 -10.96 7.96 4.16
C GLU A 19 -9.47 7.64 4.30
N LEU A 20 -9.11 6.42 3.94
CA LEU A 20 -7.74 5.98 3.81
C LEU A 20 -7.40 5.81 2.33
N ARG A 21 -6.56 6.71 1.81
CA ARG A 21 -6.21 6.73 0.38
C ARG A 21 -5.39 5.48 0.00
N PRO A 22 -5.44 5.06 -1.27
CA PRO A 22 -4.70 3.90 -1.74
C PRO A 22 -3.20 3.96 -1.42
N HIS A 23 -2.69 2.94 -0.74
CA HIS A 23 -1.30 2.80 -0.30
C HIS A 23 -0.88 1.33 -0.25
N THR A 24 0.40 1.07 -0.12
CA THR A 24 0.95 -0.24 0.25
C THR A 24 1.44 -0.19 1.69
N ASP A 25 1.30 -1.29 2.43
CA ASP A 25 1.67 -1.35 3.83
C ASP A 25 3.17 -1.49 4.06
N SER A 26 3.60 -0.96 5.21
CA SER A 26 4.94 -1.14 5.80
C SER A 26 6.06 -0.68 4.88
N THR A 27 5.92 0.50 4.25
CA THR A 27 6.98 1.09 3.43
C THR A 27 8.23 1.43 4.24
N TYR A 28 8.11 1.49 5.55
CA TYR A 28 9.18 1.67 6.53
C TYR A 28 9.91 0.37 6.92
N SER A 29 9.39 -0.80 6.54
CA SER A 29 10.02 -2.08 6.85
C SER A 29 10.99 -2.51 5.75
N LYS A 30 12.15 -3.06 6.09
CA LYS A 30 13.09 -3.65 5.11
C LYS A 30 12.48 -4.84 4.40
N ASP A 31 11.64 -5.59 5.10
CA ASP A 31 10.87 -6.74 4.59
C ASP A 31 9.38 -6.41 4.70
N ALA A 32 8.87 -5.66 3.72
CA ALA A 32 7.46 -5.34 3.66
C ALA A 32 6.61 -6.60 3.39
N PRO A 33 5.43 -6.76 4.02
CA PRO A 33 4.56 -7.92 3.83
C PRO A 33 4.29 -8.20 2.35
N GLY A 34 4.38 -9.48 1.96
CA GLY A 34 4.09 -9.93 0.60
C GLY A 34 2.60 -10.00 0.32
N LEU A 35 1.88 -10.78 1.13
CA LEU A 35 0.43 -10.85 1.07
C LEU A 35 -0.20 -10.20 2.28
N GLN A 36 -1.38 -9.64 2.05
CA GLN A 36 -2.25 -9.15 3.11
C GLN A 36 -3.62 -9.79 2.97
N LEU A 37 -4.18 -10.16 4.11
CA LEU A 37 -5.50 -10.73 4.25
C LEU A 37 -6.36 -9.83 5.11
N LEU A 38 -7.58 -9.53 4.68
CA LEU A 38 -8.56 -8.71 5.40
C LEU A 38 -9.88 -9.45 5.45
N LEU A 39 -10.31 -9.86 6.64
CA LEU A 39 -11.59 -10.50 6.92
C LEU A 39 -12.54 -9.49 7.54
N CYS A 40 -13.73 -9.36 7.00
CA CYS A 40 -14.80 -8.62 7.65
C CYS A 40 -15.44 -9.51 8.74
N CYS A 41 -15.32 -9.07 9.99
CA CYS A 41 -15.89 -9.77 11.13
C CYS A 41 -17.28 -9.26 11.49
N ASP A 42 -17.50 -7.94 11.38
CA ASP A 42 -18.77 -7.29 11.67
C ASP A 42 -18.88 -6.01 10.84
N TYR A 43 -20.07 -5.72 10.36
CA TYR A 43 -20.34 -4.52 9.57
C TYR A 43 -21.79 -4.04 9.82
N ASP A 44 -21.89 -3.00 10.60
CA ASP A 44 -23.11 -2.23 10.85
C ASP A 44 -22.77 -0.76 10.65
N ALA A 45 -22.47 -0.40 9.40
CA ALA A 45 -21.90 0.87 9.02
C ALA A 45 -22.47 1.38 7.70
N THR A 46 -22.26 2.67 7.46
CA THR A 46 -22.51 3.32 6.17
C THR A 46 -21.19 3.74 5.56
N GLY A 47 -20.89 3.34 4.31
CA GLY A 47 -19.61 3.58 3.65
C GLY A 47 -18.54 2.54 4.00
N GLY A 48 -17.26 2.93 3.94
CA GLY A 48 -16.14 2.05 4.31
C GLY A 48 -15.84 0.97 3.28
N GLU A 49 -16.19 1.20 2.02
CA GLU A 49 -15.81 0.29 0.94
C GLU A 49 -14.29 0.13 0.87
N SER A 50 -13.85 -1.11 0.71
CA SER A 50 -12.46 -1.42 0.38
C SER A 50 -12.14 -0.92 -1.02
N ILE A 51 -11.00 -0.26 -1.18
CA ILE A 51 -10.51 0.30 -2.44
C ILE A 51 -9.26 -0.45 -2.82
N MET A 52 -9.21 -1.01 -4.03
CA MET A 52 -8.04 -1.73 -4.53
C MET A 52 -7.59 -1.14 -5.86
N VAL A 53 -6.28 -0.97 -6.02
CA VAL A 53 -5.67 -0.38 -7.22
C VAL A 53 -4.47 -1.21 -7.66
N ASP A 54 -4.44 -1.64 -8.92
CA ASP A 54 -3.27 -2.32 -9.46
C ASP A 54 -2.12 -1.32 -9.73
N GLY A 55 -1.16 -1.27 -8.83
CA GLY A 55 0.01 -0.41 -8.93
C GLY A 55 0.90 -0.71 -10.15
N PHE A 56 0.90 -1.96 -10.64
CA PHE A 56 1.61 -2.31 -11.87
C PHE A 56 0.92 -1.71 -13.10
N LYS A 57 -0.41 -1.60 -13.08
CA LYS A 57 -1.16 -0.91 -14.14
C LYS A 57 -0.89 0.58 -14.15
N ILE A 58 -0.79 1.22 -12.98
CA ILE A 58 -0.34 2.62 -12.87
C ILE A 58 1.06 2.77 -13.47
N ALA A 59 2.00 1.92 -13.07
CA ALA A 59 3.37 1.95 -13.58
C ALA A 59 3.42 1.78 -15.11
N GLU A 60 2.60 0.88 -15.68
CA GLU A 60 2.47 0.71 -17.13
C GLU A 60 1.99 1.99 -17.83
N THR A 61 1.02 2.67 -17.24
CA THR A 61 0.53 3.95 -17.75
C THR A 61 1.61 5.02 -17.74
N LEU A 62 2.36 5.12 -16.64
CA LEU A 62 3.43 6.11 -16.46
C LEU A 62 4.67 5.84 -17.32
N LYS A 63 4.87 4.61 -17.83
CA LYS A 63 5.95 4.32 -18.80
C LYS A 63 5.94 5.20 -20.03
N LYS A 64 4.78 5.74 -20.42
CA LYS A 64 4.65 6.69 -21.53
C LYS A 64 5.32 8.04 -21.22
N GLN A 65 5.53 8.35 -19.95
CA GLN A 65 6.19 9.55 -19.45
C GLN A 65 7.55 9.15 -18.83
N LYS A 66 8.54 8.99 -19.71
CA LYS A 66 9.83 8.39 -19.36
C LYS A 66 10.49 9.04 -18.14
N GLU A 67 10.53 10.37 -18.06
CA GLU A 67 11.15 11.08 -16.94
C GLU A 67 10.45 10.77 -15.61
N ILE A 68 9.13 10.80 -15.58
CA ILE A 68 8.31 10.45 -14.40
C ILE A 68 8.59 9.01 -13.94
N TYR A 69 8.57 8.07 -14.89
CA TYR A 69 8.82 6.66 -14.59
C TYR A 69 10.22 6.42 -14.03
N GLU A 70 11.25 7.07 -14.60
CA GLU A 70 12.64 6.97 -14.14
C GLU A 70 12.80 7.55 -12.72
N ILE A 71 12.19 8.70 -12.43
CA ILE A 71 12.22 9.29 -11.08
C ILE A 71 11.61 8.34 -10.06
N LEU A 72 10.42 7.80 -10.34
CA LEU A 72 9.74 6.84 -9.45
C LEU A 72 10.51 5.51 -9.29
N SER A 73 11.38 5.18 -10.25
CA SER A 73 12.18 3.96 -10.26
C SER A 73 13.54 4.09 -9.57
N HIS A 74 14.06 5.31 -9.40
CA HIS A 74 15.42 5.52 -8.90
C HIS A 74 15.50 6.36 -7.63
N VAL A 75 14.55 7.25 -7.38
CA VAL A 75 14.55 8.04 -6.14
C VAL A 75 14.10 7.16 -4.98
N GLU A 76 15.02 6.93 -4.04
CA GLU A 76 14.73 6.16 -2.83
C GLU A 76 13.97 7.01 -1.81
N VAL A 77 12.71 6.67 -1.59
CA VAL A 77 11.82 7.33 -0.64
C VAL A 77 12.00 6.72 0.75
N PRO A 78 12.31 7.52 1.78
CA PRO A 78 12.38 7.01 3.14
C PRO A 78 10.98 6.80 3.71
N GLY A 79 10.76 5.64 4.32
CA GLY A 79 9.64 5.36 5.21
C GLY A 79 10.13 5.26 6.65
N LYS A 80 9.31 5.69 7.59
CA LYS A 80 9.62 5.63 9.03
C LYS A 80 8.37 5.33 9.84
N TYR A 81 8.54 4.42 10.80
CA TYR A 81 7.56 4.14 11.83
C TYR A 81 8.20 4.29 13.22
N VAL A 82 7.52 4.96 14.12
CA VAL A 82 7.91 5.11 15.53
C VAL A 82 6.68 4.78 16.37
N GLY A 83 6.70 3.67 17.04
CA GLY A 83 5.57 3.21 17.86
C GLY A 83 5.90 1.86 18.52
N ASP A 84 5.10 1.44 19.49
CA ASP A 84 5.17 0.13 20.15
C ASP A 84 6.57 -0.25 20.63
N GLY A 85 7.38 0.74 21.03
CA GLY A 85 8.74 0.53 21.53
C GLY A 85 9.78 0.24 20.44
N VAL A 86 9.43 0.40 19.15
CA VAL A 86 10.34 0.18 18.02
C VAL A 86 10.45 1.40 17.12
N ILE A 87 11.57 1.51 16.42
CA ILE A 87 11.79 2.44 15.32
C ILE A 87 12.19 1.62 14.10
N LEU A 88 11.39 1.71 13.05
CA LEU A 88 11.64 1.03 11.78
C LEU A 88 11.86 2.06 10.68
N GLU A 89 12.90 1.86 9.90
CA GLU A 89 13.24 2.74 8.78
C GLU A 89 13.70 1.90 7.57
N ALA A 90 13.19 2.24 6.41
CA ALA A 90 13.64 1.66 5.14
C ALA A 90 13.64 2.75 4.05
N ARG A 91 14.45 2.53 3.01
CA ARG A 91 14.48 3.37 1.81
C ARG A 91 14.32 2.48 0.59
N ARG A 92 13.45 2.87 -0.31
CA ARG A 92 13.28 2.19 -1.59
C ARG A 92 12.57 3.07 -2.61
N PRO A 93 12.78 2.86 -3.91
CA PRO A 93 11.99 3.55 -4.93
C PRO A 93 10.52 3.10 -4.89
N ILE A 94 9.64 3.98 -5.37
CA ILE A 94 8.20 3.64 -5.51
C ILE A 94 8.01 2.49 -6.48
N LEU A 95 8.76 2.47 -7.59
CA LEU A 95 8.75 1.40 -8.60
C LEU A 95 10.04 0.60 -8.51
N ARG A 96 10.04 -0.49 -7.77
CA ARG A 96 11.22 -1.34 -7.59
C ARG A 96 11.30 -2.39 -8.69
N HIS A 97 12.49 -2.52 -9.29
CA HIS A 97 12.78 -3.50 -10.32
C HIS A 97 13.71 -4.61 -9.80
N ASN A 98 13.52 -5.82 -10.29
CA ASN A 98 14.42 -6.93 -10.02
C ASN A 98 15.70 -6.85 -10.89
N SER A 99 16.64 -7.80 -10.70
CA SER A 99 17.90 -7.88 -11.44
C SER A 99 17.70 -8.01 -12.97
N LYS A 100 16.53 -8.48 -13.42
CA LYS A 100 16.16 -8.59 -14.84
C LYS A 100 15.45 -7.32 -15.35
N LYS A 101 15.47 -6.23 -14.59
CA LYS A 101 14.80 -4.94 -14.90
C LYS A 101 13.28 -5.05 -15.08
N LYS A 102 12.65 -6.07 -14.50
CA LYS A 102 11.20 -6.20 -14.46
C LYS A 102 10.68 -5.57 -13.18
N LEU A 103 9.59 -4.81 -13.26
CA LEU A 103 8.89 -4.29 -12.08
C LEU A 103 8.52 -5.45 -11.17
N SER A 104 8.93 -5.39 -9.93
CA SER A 104 8.75 -6.46 -8.93
C SER A 104 7.97 -6.01 -7.70
N GLN A 105 7.99 -4.71 -7.41
CA GLN A 105 7.28 -4.17 -6.26
C GLN A 105 6.90 -2.71 -6.50
N VAL A 106 5.71 -2.34 -6.03
CA VAL A 106 5.30 -0.94 -5.78
C VAL A 106 5.34 -0.71 -4.27
N SER A 107 5.97 0.39 -3.86
CA SER A 107 6.06 0.81 -2.47
C SER A 107 5.61 2.27 -2.36
N PHE A 108 4.36 2.48 -2.01
CA PHE A 108 3.76 3.81 -1.98
C PHE A 108 2.86 3.98 -0.76
N ASN A 109 3.29 4.83 0.16
CA ASN A 109 2.49 5.24 1.30
C ASN A 109 2.90 6.65 1.74
N ASN A 110 2.00 7.62 1.57
CA ASN A 110 2.26 9.00 1.96
C ASN A 110 2.17 9.21 3.48
N TYR A 111 1.51 8.31 4.21
CA TYR A 111 1.39 8.40 5.68
C TYR A 111 2.68 7.97 6.38
N ASP A 112 3.43 7.02 5.79
CA ASP A 112 4.70 6.50 6.33
C ASP A 112 5.92 7.30 5.87
N ARG A 113 5.75 8.21 4.91
CA ARG A 113 6.89 8.91 4.30
C ARG A 113 7.58 9.82 5.30
N ALA A 114 8.87 9.55 5.53
CA ALA A 114 9.72 10.36 6.38
C ALA A 114 10.27 11.59 5.63
N GLU A 115 10.78 12.55 6.39
CA GLU A 115 11.52 13.67 5.82
C GLU A 115 12.78 13.20 5.12
N PHE A 116 13.03 13.74 3.93
CA PHE A 116 14.28 13.52 3.21
C PHE A 116 14.70 14.76 2.41
N ARG A 117 15.97 14.83 2.13
CA ARG A 117 16.56 15.97 1.41
C ARG A 117 17.16 15.49 0.11
N MET A 118 17.01 16.29 -0.91
CA MET A 118 17.63 16.13 -2.21
C MET A 118 17.86 17.51 -2.83
N GLU A 119 18.54 17.56 -3.96
CA GLU A 119 18.72 18.79 -4.73
C GLU A 119 17.37 19.38 -5.14
N ASN A 120 17.25 20.71 -5.14
CA ASN A 120 15.97 21.41 -5.34
C ASN A 120 15.30 21.06 -6.67
N GLU A 121 16.06 20.97 -7.75
CA GLU A 121 15.48 20.60 -9.06
C GLU A 121 14.91 19.18 -9.06
N LEU A 122 15.66 18.22 -8.48
CA LEU A 122 15.20 16.86 -8.34
C LEU A 122 13.98 16.75 -7.42
N MET A 123 13.93 17.56 -6.36
CA MET A 123 12.80 17.62 -5.44
C MET A 123 11.51 18.03 -6.16
N LEU A 124 11.55 19.05 -7.01
CA LEU A 124 10.38 19.49 -7.79
C LEU A 124 9.90 18.39 -8.73
N LYS A 125 10.82 17.78 -9.47
CA LYS A 125 10.51 16.66 -10.37
C LYS A 125 9.97 15.44 -9.61
N PHE A 126 10.50 15.14 -8.44
CA PHE A 126 10.01 14.06 -7.58
C PHE A 126 8.56 14.33 -7.13
N TYR A 127 8.26 15.55 -6.67
CA TYR A 127 6.89 15.87 -6.26
C TYR A 127 5.91 15.89 -7.43
N GLU A 128 6.34 16.28 -8.62
CA GLU A 128 5.54 16.12 -9.84
C GLU A 128 5.25 14.63 -10.11
N ALA A 129 6.28 13.79 -10.08
CA ALA A 129 6.17 12.37 -10.36
C ALA A 129 5.25 11.65 -9.35
N ILE A 130 5.42 11.91 -8.05
CA ILE A 130 4.60 11.30 -7.00
C ILE A 130 3.14 11.78 -7.07
N THR A 131 2.92 13.03 -7.43
CA THR A 131 1.57 13.58 -7.62
C THR A 131 0.86 12.90 -8.79
N GLN A 132 1.55 12.63 -9.89
CA GLN A 132 0.95 11.91 -11.02
C GLN A 132 0.62 10.46 -10.65
N PHE A 133 1.50 9.79 -9.91
CA PHE A 133 1.21 8.45 -9.39
C PHE A 133 -0.03 8.45 -8.47
N ASP A 134 -0.07 9.37 -7.51
CA ASP A 134 -1.17 9.52 -6.57
C ASP A 134 -2.51 9.86 -7.25
N ASN A 135 -2.49 10.74 -8.26
CA ASN A 135 -3.68 11.07 -9.05
C ASN A 135 -4.25 9.85 -9.77
N LEU A 136 -3.40 8.99 -10.35
CA LEU A 136 -3.84 7.74 -10.97
C LEU A 136 -4.39 6.76 -9.93
N ALA A 137 -3.74 6.64 -8.76
CA ALA A 137 -4.23 5.77 -7.68
C ALA A 137 -5.60 6.22 -7.14
N ASN A 138 -5.87 7.52 -7.15
CA ASN A 138 -7.14 8.09 -6.69
C ASN A 138 -8.18 8.25 -7.81
N ASN A 139 -7.85 7.93 -9.07
CA ASN A 139 -8.81 7.94 -10.16
C ASN A 139 -9.71 6.71 -10.08
N ILE A 140 -11.03 6.94 -10.04
CA ILE A 140 -12.04 5.89 -9.94
C ILE A 140 -11.94 4.83 -11.05
N GLU A 141 -11.44 5.18 -12.23
CA GLU A 141 -11.24 4.24 -13.34
C GLU A 141 -10.15 3.19 -13.08
N TYR A 142 -9.26 3.44 -12.12
CA TYR A 142 -8.20 2.52 -11.69
C TYR A 142 -8.60 1.72 -10.44
N GLN A 143 -9.75 2.04 -9.82
CA GLN A 143 -10.15 1.50 -8.54
C GLN A 143 -11.20 0.40 -8.69
N TRP A 144 -10.97 -0.72 -8.04
CA TRP A 144 -12.03 -1.63 -7.65
C TRP A 144 -12.50 -1.27 -6.25
N ARG A 145 -13.82 -1.16 -6.06
CA ARG A 145 -14.42 -0.81 -4.78
C ARG A 145 -15.48 -1.84 -4.38
N HIS A 146 -15.46 -2.26 -3.12
CA HIS A 146 -16.41 -3.23 -2.59
C HIS A 146 -16.60 -3.06 -1.08
N ILE A 147 -17.84 -3.11 -0.63
CA ILE A 147 -18.16 -3.20 0.80
C ILE A 147 -18.06 -4.66 1.20
N LEU A 148 -17.03 -5.01 1.97
CA LEU A 148 -16.89 -6.35 2.52
C LEU A 148 -17.97 -6.62 3.55
N LYS A 149 -18.67 -7.74 3.38
CA LYS A 149 -19.71 -8.23 4.30
C LYS A 149 -19.10 -9.17 5.34
N PRO A 150 -19.73 -9.34 6.51
CA PRO A 150 -19.29 -10.32 7.49
C PRO A 150 -19.07 -11.71 6.88
N GLY A 151 -17.88 -12.27 7.11
CA GLY A 151 -17.44 -13.54 6.53
C GLY A 151 -16.73 -13.44 5.19
N GLU A 152 -16.73 -12.29 4.52
CA GLU A 152 -15.92 -12.09 3.30
C GLU A 152 -14.47 -11.84 3.63
N LEU A 153 -13.58 -12.55 2.94
CA LEU A 153 -12.12 -12.45 3.04
C LEU A 153 -11.55 -11.90 1.73
N LEU A 154 -10.78 -10.82 1.84
CA LEU A 154 -10.00 -10.26 0.75
C LEU A 154 -8.53 -10.64 0.92
N ILE A 155 -7.90 -11.20 -0.13
CA ILE A 155 -6.49 -11.56 -0.16
C ILE A 155 -5.84 -10.85 -1.34
N PHE A 156 -4.73 -10.16 -1.10
CA PHE A 156 -4.03 -9.44 -2.16
C PHE A 156 -2.50 -9.39 -1.96
N ASN A 157 -1.80 -9.18 -3.06
CA ASN A 157 -0.36 -8.98 -3.07
C ASN A 157 -0.04 -7.51 -2.77
N ASN A 158 0.46 -7.22 -1.56
CA ASN A 158 0.83 -5.89 -1.10
C ASN A 158 2.02 -5.28 -1.86
N TRP A 159 2.81 -6.11 -2.58
CA TRP A 159 3.87 -5.61 -3.45
C TRP A 159 3.37 -5.10 -4.80
N ARG A 160 2.10 -5.34 -5.12
CA ARG A 160 1.48 -4.95 -6.39
C ARG A 160 0.26 -4.06 -6.22
N VAL A 161 -0.60 -4.39 -5.26
CA VAL A 161 -1.92 -3.79 -5.10
C VAL A 161 -1.87 -2.74 -3.99
N LEU A 162 -2.19 -1.50 -4.35
CA LEU A 162 -2.49 -0.48 -3.35
C LEU A 162 -3.89 -0.73 -2.83
N HIS A 163 -4.06 -0.56 -1.54
CA HIS A 163 -5.36 -0.69 -0.90
C HIS A 163 -5.69 0.56 -0.10
N GLY A 164 -6.98 0.80 0.05
CA GLY A 164 -7.53 1.93 0.78
C GLY A 164 -8.94 1.62 1.26
N ARG A 165 -9.57 2.64 1.81
CA ARG A 165 -10.91 2.51 2.36
C ARG A 165 -11.65 3.85 2.25
N GLY A 166 -12.88 3.84 1.80
CA GLY A 166 -13.78 4.99 1.91
C GLY A 166 -14.04 5.36 3.38
N SER A 167 -14.41 6.60 3.63
CA SER A 167 -14.89 7.01 4.95
C SER A 167 -16.13 6.22 5.35
N PHE A 168 -16.35 6.03 6.64
CA PHE A 168 -17.52 5.33 7.14
C PHE A 168 -18.00 5.93 8.45
N GLN A 169 -19.23 5.60 8.80
CA GLN A 169 -19.82 5.91 10.09
C GLN A 169 -20.28 4.61 10.75
N GLU A 170 -20.36 4.64 12.09
CA GLU A 170 -20.84 3.52 12.90
C GLU A 170 -19.81 2.37 12.98
N LYS A 171 -20.24 1.12 13.08
CA LYS A 171 -19.41 0.01 13.52
C LYS A 171 -18.91 -0.83 12.35
N ARG A 172 -17.58 -0.98 12.26
CA ARG A 172 -16.91 -1.90 11.34
C ARG A 172 -15.79 -2.60 12.06
N LYS A 173 -15.84 -3.95 12.11
CA LYS A 173 -14.78 -4.77 12.70
C LYS A 173 -14.12 -5.64 11.64
N MET A 174 -12.80 -5.56 11.57
CA MET A 174 -11.97 -6.32 10.65
C MET A 174 -10.94 -7.13 11.41
N ALA A 175 -10.57 -8.26 10.86
CA ALA A 175 -9.37 -9.00 11.24
C ALA A 175 -8.45 -9.13 10.03
N GLY A 176 -7.14 -9.21 10.28
CA GLY A 176 -6.19 -9.35 9.18
C GLY A 176 -4.92 -10.05 9.61
N CYS A 177 -4.13 -10.41 8.61
CA CYS A 177 -2.77 -10.88 8.81
C CYS A 177 -1.91 -10.58 7.60
N TYR A 178 -0.60 -10.63 7.82
CA TYR A 178 0.42 -10.54 6.78
C TYR A 178 1.11 -11.88 6.60
N ILE A 179 1.51 -12.17 5.36
CA ILE A 179 2.36 -13.30 5.00
C ILE A 179 3.55 -12.74 4.24
N ASN A 180 4.76 -13.10 4.63
CA ASN A 180 5.96 -12.68 3.91
C ASN A 180 5.98 -13.27 2.50
N MET A 181 6.51 -12.54 1.53
CA MET A 181 6.57 -13.00 0.14
C MET A 181 7.39 -14.28 0.00
N GLU A 182 8.48 -14.38 0.76
CA GLU A 182 9.35 -15.55 0.78
C GLU A 182 8.61 -16.83 1.23
N ASP A 183 7.81 -16.74 2.29
CA ASP A 183 7.00 -17.86 2.79
C ASP A 183 5.95 -18.29 1.78
N PHE A 184 5.26 -17.34 1.16
CA PHE A 184 4.29 -17.60 0.11
C PHE A 184 4.93 -18.30 -1.10
N GLU A 185 6.04 -17.75 -1.60
CA GLU A 185 6.78 -18.35 -2.73
C GLU A 185 7.31 -19.75 -2.39
N SER A 186 7.77 -19.98 -1.15
CA SER A 186 8.22 -21.28 -0.68
C SER A 186 7.12 -22.33 -0.78
N ILE A 187 5.93 -22.02 -0.28
CA ILE A 187 4.77 -22.92 -0.36
C ILE A 187 4.35 -23.17 -1.81
N CYS A 188 4.37 -22.15 -2.66
CA CYS A 188 4.07 -22.30 -4.07
C CYS A 188 5.06 -23.26 -4.77
N LYS A 189 6.36 -23.14 -4.48
CA LYS A 189 7.39 -24.03 -5.03
C LYS A 189 7.23 -25.48 -4.56
N ILE A 190 6.96 -25.70 -3.26
CA ILE A 190 6.70 -27.03 -2.70
C ILE A 190 5.51 -27.71 -3.39
N ASN A 191 4.48 -26.93 -3.75
CA ASN A 191 3.28 -27.44 -4.40
C ASN A 191 3.31 -27.35 -5.94
N ASN A 192 4.44 -27.05 -6.55
CA ASN A 192 4.62 -26.92 -8.00
C ASN A 192 3.58 -25.96 -8.66
N ILE A 193 3.25 -24.86 -8.00
CA ILE A 193 2.34 -23.85 -8.54
C ILE A 193 3.05 -22.93 -9.53
N PHE A 194 4.37 -22.70 -9.35
CA PHE A 194 5.31 -22.01 -10.28
C PHE A 194 6.77 -22.31 -9.93
#